data_b69e4d400930f6eb0560569fbba2ef96
#
_entry.id   b69e4d400930f6eb0560569fbba2ef96
#
_cell.length_a   1.000
_cell.length_b   1.000
_cell.length_c   1.000
_cell.angle_alpha   90.00
_cell.angle_beta   90.00
_cell.angle_gamma   90.00
#
_symmetry.space_group_name_H-M   'P 1'
#
loop_
_entity.id
_entity.type
_entity.pdbx_description
1 polymer ?
#
loop_
_entity_poly.entity_id
_entity_poly.type
_entity_poly.pdbx_seq_one_letter_code
_entity_poly.pdbx_strand_id
1 'polypeptide(L)'
;MSDCVNPNPPEVEASFPPDSEPENRVPRVSALCSYGMRPHVMTGLLRQLLIGHFADPQNIEEPRIRRHVEEITDWVPDVNGSNAGGILIESITRWLPNTADKRPAVIIKRNEWKWTRYGVGDKAHEDLYTGSSSYSGFWEGSHTLFCLAQHGAEAEFLAMEAVKFLILFSPMIRDQMNLHRFYVAGVGGVGEVQEVIQGYAVPITVTYVAEESWSIQPYVPRLKRIVFKASDLLSG
;
A
#
# COMPACT_ATOMS: atom_id res chain seq x y z
N MET A 1 -7.67 17.48 -1.02
CA MET A 1 -6.88 17.57 -2.27
C MET A 1 -5.88 18.66 -2.05
N SER A 2 -4.71 18.34 -1.52
CA SER A 2 -3.62 19.29 -1.50
C SER A 2 -2.95 19.18 -2.85
N ASP A 3 -3.05 20.26 -3.63
CA ASP A 3 -2.34 20.40 -4.88
C ASP A 3 -0.87 20.10 -4.65
N CYS A 4 -0.37 19.03 -5.27
CA CYS A 4 1.05 18.89 -5.54
C CYS A 4 1.42 19.98 -6.55
N VAL A 5 1.31 21.23 -6.14
CA VAL A 5 1.88 22.35 -6.88
C VAL A 5 3.37 22.17 -6.76
N ASN A 6 3.95 21.63 -7.81
CA ASN A 6 5.38 21.68 -8.00
C ASN A 6 5.79 23.15 -7.84
N PRO A 7 6.49 23.55 -6.76
CA PRO A 7 7.04 24.90 -6.70
C PRO A 7 7.89 25.01 -7.94
N ASN A 8 7.59 25.98 -8.81
CA ASN A 8 8.23 26.25 -10.09
C ASN A 8 9.63 25.65 -10.12
N PRO A 9 9.90 24.71 -11.05
CA PRO A 9 11.27 24.28 -11.19
C PRO A 9 12.09 25.56 -11.38
N PRO A 10 13.22 25.72 -10.68
CA PRO A 10 14.02 26.90 -10.85
C PRO A 10 14.21 27.09 -12.35
N GLU A 11 13.93 28.27 -12.88
CA GLU A 11 14.30 28.63 -14.23
C GLU A 11 15.81 28.42 -14.33
N VAL A 12 16.18 27.21 -14.74
CA VAL A 12 17.56 26.93 -15.09
C VAL A 12 17.73 27.59 -16.43
N GLU A 13 18.22 28.83 -16.42
CA GLU A 13 18.88 29.38 -17.59
C GLU A 13 19.91 28.36 -18.01
N ALA A 14 19.61 27.62 -19.06
CA ALA A 14 20.52 26.63 -19.62
C ALA A 14 21.62 27.35 -20.40
N SER A 15 22.51 28.03 -19.69
CA SER A 15 23.82 28.37 -20.20
C SER A 15 24.66 27.10 -20.21
N PHE A 16 24.52 26.32 -21.27
CA PHE A 16 25.40 25.18 -21.51
C PHE A 16 26.77 25.74 -21.93
N PRO A 17 27.84 25.33 -21.28
CA PRO A 17 29.17 25.53 -21.86
C PRO A 17 29.21 24.80 -23.20
N PRO A 18 29.71 25.43 -24.28
CA PRO A 18 29.62 24.90 -25.65
C PRO A 18 30.34 23.58 -25.92
N ASP A 19 31.13 23.10 -24.96
CA ASP A 19 32.08 21.98 -25.21
C ASP A 19 31.85 20.75 -24.33
N SER A 20 30.72 20.63 -23.66
CA SER A 20 30.44 19.42 -22.89
C SER A 20 29.85 18.33 -23.78
N GLU A 21 30.66 17.29 -24.07
CA GLU A 21 30.25 16.10 -24.80
C GLU A 21 28.91 15.52 -24.29
N PRO A 22 27.97 15.19 -25.20
CA PRO A 22 26.61 14.73 -24.84
C PRO A 22 26.57 13.29 -24.28
N GLU A 23 27.69 12.58 -24.26
CA GLU A 23 27.70 11.11 -24.12
C GLU A 23 27.42 10.53 -22.74
N ASN A 24 27.36 11.33 -21.67
CA ASN A 24 27.20 10.77 -20.30
C ASN A 24 26.08 11.40 -19.46
N ARG A 25 25.04 11.92 -20.08
CA ARG A 25 23.99 12.64 -19.33
C ARG A 25 22.78 11.73 -19.07
N VAL A 26 22.66 11.29 -17.83
CA VAL A 26 21.50 10.52 -17.38
C VAL A 26 20.25 11.42 -17.38
N PRO A 27 19.12 10.96 -17.96
CA PRO A 27 17.85 11.68 -17.89
C PRO A 27 17.49 12.01 -16.44
N ARG A 28 17.07 13.23 -16.17
CA ARG A 28 16.56 13.58 -14.84
C ARG A 28 15.18 12.94 -14.68
N VAL A 29 15.08 12.06 -13.70
CA VAL A 29 13.80 11.56 -13.24
C VAL A 29 13.29 12.58 -12.22
N SER A 30 12.21 13.28 -12.54
CA SER A 30 11.57 14.14 -11.55
C SER A 30 10.94 13.30 -10.46
N ALA A 31 11.04 13.79 -9.23
CA ALA A 31 10.49 13.11 -8.07
C ALA A 31 9.02 12.76 -8.29
N LEU A 32 8.67 11.57 -7.91
CA LEU A 32 7.32 11.04 -7.90
C LEU A 32 6.41 11.97 -7.10
N CYS A 33 5.37 12.47 -7.72
CA CYS A 33 4.31 13.20 -7.01
C CYS A 33 3.46 12.29 -6.11
N SER A 34 3.51 10.99 -6.32
CA SER A 34 2.87 10.02 -5.44
C SER A 34 3.93 9.11 -4.82
N TYR A 35 4.04 9.16 -3.51
CA TYR A 35 4.64 8.05 -2.79
C TYR A 35 3.68 6.88 -2.94
N GLY A 36 3.91 6.05 -3.97
CA GLY A 36 3.13 4.84 -4.16
C GLY A 36 3.08 4.03 -2.87
N MET A 37 1.90 3.54 -2.53
CA MET A 37 1.73 2.70 -1.33
C MET A 37 2.60 1.46 -1.45
N ARG A 38 3.64 1.38 -0.65
CA ARG A 38 4.55 0.23 -0.65
C ARG A 38 4.04 -0.86 0.29
N PRO A 39 4.31 -2.16 0.02
CA PRO A 39 3.76 -3.27 0.80
C PRO A 39 4.07 -3.22 2.29
N HIS A 40 5.27 -2.79 2.66
CA HIS A 40 5.66 -2.68 4.07
C HIS A 40 4.91 -1.54 4.80
N VAL A 41 4.57 -0.46 4.07
CA VAL A 41 3.74 0.64 4.60
C VAL A 41 2.33 0.12 4.82
N MET A 42 1.76 -0.65 3.87
CA MET A 42 0.45 -1.28 4.03
C MET A 42 0.42 -2.26 5.20
N THR A 43 1.47 -3.07 5.39
CA THR A 43 1.58 -3.95 6.56
C THR A 43 1.53 -3.16 7.87
N GLY A 44 2.29 -2.07 7.95
CA GLY A 44 2.29 -1.17 9.12
C GLY A 44 0.94 -0.51 9.35
N LEU A 45 0.29 -0.04 8.29
CA LEU A 45 -1.04 0.56 8.34
C LEU A 45 -2.08 -0.42 8.87
N LEU A 46 -2.18 -1.61 8.26
CA LEU A 46 -3.13 -2.64 8.72
C LEU A 46 -2.92 -2.98 10.17
N ARG A 47 -1.65 -3.09 10.60
CA ARG A 47 -1.31 -3.32 11.99
C ARG A 47 -1.83 -2.21 12.91
N GLN A 48 -1.57 -0.95 12.58
CA GLN A 48 -2.00 0.20 13.39
C GLN A 48 -3.52 0.34 13.43
N LEU A 49 -4.19 0.12 12.31
CA LEU A 49 -5.65 0.18 12.24
C LEU A 49 -6.30 -0.89 13.13
N LEU A 50 -5.80 -2.12 13.09
CA LEU A 50 -6.32 -3.20 13.93
C LEU A 50 -6.01 -2.97 15.41
N ILE A 51 -4.79 -2.50 15.75
CA ILE A 51 -4.45 -2.13 17.13
C ILE A 51 -5.41 -1.05 17.63
N GLY A 52 -5.64 0.01 16.84
CA GLY A 52 -6.55 1.08 17.20
C GLY A 52 -7.98 0.61 17.38
N HIS A 53 -8.46 -0.31 16.54
CA HIS A 53 -9.80 -0.86 16.65
C HIS A 53 -9.99 -1.70 17.92
N PHE A 54 -9.07 -2.62 18.19
CA PHE A 54 -9.15 -3.50 19.36
C PHE A 54 -8.68 -2.86 20.67
N ALA A 55 -8.11 -1.63 20.63
CA ALA A 55 -7.71 -0.93 21.83
C ALA A 55 -8.87 -0.52 22.75
N ASP A 56 -10.06 -0.35 22.18
CA ASP A 56 -11.27 0.00 22.93
C ASP A 56 -12.38 -1.00 22.60
N PRO A 57 -12.84 -1.82 23.57
CA PRO A 57 -13.96 -2.75 23.39
C PRO A 57 -15.26 -2.08 22.91
N GLN A 58 -15.43 -0.78 23.13
CA GLN A 58 -16.60 -0.05 22.65
C GLN A 58 -16.66 0.09 21.13
N ASN A 59 -15.52 -0.09 20.43
CA ASN A 59 -15.47 -0.13 18.97
C ASN A 59 -16.12 -1.39 18.39
N ILE A 60 -16.30 -2.43 19.20
CA ILE A 60 -16.95 -3.68 18.79
C ILE A 60 -18.47 -3.47 18.85
N GLU A 61 -19.10 -3.39 17.68
CA GLU A 61 -20.54 -3.11 17.59
C GLU A 61 -21.40 -4.32 18.00
N GLU A 62 -20.96 -5.55 17.71
CA GLU A 62 -21.71 -6.76 18.00
C GLU A 62 -21.77 -7.01 19.52
N PRO A 63 -22.95 -6.92 20.14
CA PRO A 63 -23.06 -7.00 21.61
C PRO A 63 -22.57 -8.34 22.17
N ARG A 64 -22.71 -9.43 21.41
CA ARG A 64 -22.28 -10.76 21.84
C ARG A 64 -20.76 -10.87 21.86
N ILE A 65 -20.11 -10.34 20.82
CA ILE A 65 -18.65 -10.31 20.72
C ILE A 65 -18.10 -9.36 21.79
N ARG A 66 -18.67 -8.18 21.95
CA ARG A 66 -18.28 -7.22 22.99
C ARG A 66 -18.32 -7.83 24.38
N ARG A 67 -19.42 -8.49 24.73
CA ARG A 67 -19.54 -9.20 26.01
C ARG A 67 -18.50 -10.31 26.16
N HIS A 68 -18.25 -11.07 25.13
CA HIS A 68 -17.21 -12.09 25.14
C HIS A 68 -15.82 -11.52 25.40
N VAL A 69 -15.49 -10.39 24.77
CA VAL A 69 -14.23 -9.67 24.95
C VAL A 69 -14.11 -9.10 26.37
N GLU A 70 -15.18 -8.51 26.92
CA GLU A 70 -15.17 -7.90 28.23
C GLU A 70 -15.14 -8.93 29.37
N GLU A 71 -15.85 -10.06 29.20
CA GLU A 71 -16.05 -11.05 30.29
C GLU A 71 -15.06 -12.22 30.27
N ILE A 72 -14.57 -12.61 29.09
CA ILE A 72 -13.87 -13.91 28.92
C ILE A 72 -12.44 -13.73 28.43
N THR A 73 -12.20 -12.76 27.57
CA THR A 73 -10.92 -12.56 26.91
C THR A 73 -10.49 -11.11 27.01
N ASP A 74 -9.26 -10.90 27.43
CA ASP A 74 -8.64 -9.58 27.34
C ASP A 74 -8.06 -9.39 25.93
N TRP A 75 -8.86 -8.80 25.04
CA TRP A 75 -8.45 -8.56 23.65
C TRP A 75 -7.77 -7.21 23.46
N VAL A 76 -7.63 -6.41 24.50
CA VAL A 76 -6.93 -5.13 24.39
C VAL A 76 -5.47 -5.38 24.02
N PRO A 77 -4.98 -4.85 22.90
CA PRO A 77 -3.62 -5.09 22.46
C PRO A 77 -2.60 -4.50 23.44
N ASP A 78 -1.60 -5.28 23.79
CA ASP A 78 -0.45 -4.75 24.51
C ASP A 78 0.44 -3.93 23.57
N VAL A 79 0.31 -2.61 23.63
CA VAL A 79 1.05 -1.66 22.79
C VAL A 79 2.54 -1.63 23.14
N ASN A 80 2.90 -2.02 24.37
CA ASN A 80 4.26 -1.91 24.87
C ASN A 80 5.08 -3.20 24.77
N GLY A 81 4.46 -4.29 24.29
CA GLY A 81 5.16 -5.57 24.15
C GLY A 81 5.54 -6.25 25.46
N SER A 82 5.00 -5.78 26.57
CA SER A 82 5.12 -6.46 27.86
C SER A 82 4.19 -7.67 27.83
N ASN A 83 4.69 -8.85 27.84
CA ASN A 83 4.11 -10.18 27.69
C ASN A 83 2.82 -10.53 28.48
N ALA A 84 1.99 -9.57 28.83
CA ALA A 84 1.03 -9.71 29.90
C ALA A 84 -0.43 -9.91 29.48
N GLY A 85 -0.72 -10.26 28.28
CA GLY A 85 -2.12 -10.50 27.86
C GLY A 85 -2.54 -9.66 26.66
N GLY A 86 -3.81 -9.81 26.27
CA GLY A 86 -4.38 -9.12 25.13
C GLY A 86 -4.05 -9.79 23.78
N ILE A 87 -4.73 -9.27 22.75
CA ILE A 87 -4.52 -9.74 21.38
C ILE A 87 -3.13 -9.35 20.87
N LEU A 88 -2.43 -10.29 20.26
CA LEU A 88 -1.18 -10.02 19.57
C LEU A 88 -1.47 -9.62 18.11
N ILE A 89 -1.16 -8.39 17.72
CA ILE A 89 -1.28 -7.93 16.33
C ILE A 89 0.11 -7.62 15.79
N GLU A 90 0.64 -8.52 14.95
CA GLU A 90 2.02 -8.38 14.49
C GLU A 90 2.20 -8.86 13.03
N SER A 91 3.27 -8.42 12.41
CA SER A 91 3.71 -8.91 11.11
C SER A 91 4.37 -10.28 11.25
N ILE A 92 4.16 -11.16 10.27
CA ILE A 92 4.80 -12.49 10.24
C ILE A 92 6.34 -12.41 10.30
N THR A 93 6.93 -11.32 9.86
CA THR A 93 8.39 -11.12 9.88
C THR A 93 8.94 -10.80 11.27
N ARG A 94 8.08 -10.33 12.17
CA ARG A 94 8.42 -10.02 13.58
C ARG A 94 7.85 -11.04 14.55
N TRP A 95 6.94 -11.87 14.08
CA TRP A 95 6.31 -12.87 14.90
C TRP A 95 7.31 -13.96 15.25
N LEU A 96 7.46 -14.22 16.53
CA LEU A 96 8.21 -15.33 17.06
C LEU A 96 7.21 -16.35 17.62
N PRO A 97 7.26 -17.62 17.24
CA PRO A 97 6.32 -18.65 17.70
C PRO A 97 6.18 -18.70 19.22
N ASN A 98 7.27 -18.48 19.94
CA ASN A 98 7.31 -18.52 21.40
C ASN A 98 6.61 -17.34 22.09
N THR A 99 6.30 -16.26 21.35
CA THR A 99 5.60 -15.07 21.91
C THR A 99 4.09 -15.17 21.79
N ALA A 100 3.59 -16.12 21.00
CA ALA A 100 2.17 -16.30 20.76
C ALA A 100 1.50 -17.30 21.74
N ASP A 101 2.15 -17.60 22.86
CA ASP A 101 1.64 -18.56 23.83
C ASP A 101 0.19 -18.25 24.24
N LYS A 102 -0.72 -19.04 23.69
CA LYS A 102 -2.12 -19.20 24.16
C LYS A 102 -3.04 -17.98 24.08
N ARG A 103 -2.63 -16.84 23.55
CA ARG A 103 -3.47 -15.66 23.40
C ARG A 103 -4.00 -15.51 21.98
N PRO A 104 -5.16 -14.89 21.79
CA PRO A 104 -5.64 -14.57 20.44
C PRO A 104 -4.62 -13.67 19.71
N ALA A 105 -4.45 -13.93 18.41
CA ALA A 105 -3.48 -13.18 17.62
C ALA A 105 -4.00 -12.90 16.21
N VAL A 106 -3.58 -11.76 15.65
CA VAL A 106 -3.73 -11.44 14.21
C VAL A 106 -2.35 -11.30 13.60
N ILE A 107 -1.95 -12.27 12.81
CA ILE A 107 -0.65 -12.29 12.15
C ILE A 107 -0.80 -11.83 10.71
N ILE A 108 -0.13 -10.73 10.39
CA ILE A 108 -0.21 -10.09 9.08
C ILE A 108 0.90 -10.61 8.18
N LYS A 109 0.52 -11.35 7.14
CA LYS A 109 1.42 -11.86 6.11
C LYS A 109 1.25 -11.06 4.83
N ARG A 110 2.34 -10.51 4.32
CA ARG A 110 2.38 -9.94 2.99
C ARG A 110 2.42 -11.07 1.95
N ASN A 111 1.55 -11.00 0.96
CA ASN A 111 1.57 -11.88 -0.20
C ASN A 111 2.36 -11.26 -1.36
N GLU A 112 2.22 -11.84 -2.54
CA GLU A 112 2.82 -11.34 -3.78
C GLU A 112 2.36 -9.91 -4.09
N TRP A 113 3.26 -9.16 -4.72
CA TRP A 113 3.01 -7.82 -5.20
C TRP A 113 3.32 -7.77 -6.69
N LYS A 114 2.33 -7.39 -7.49
CA LYS A 114 2.38 -7.45 -8.94
C LYS A 114 2.27 -6.07 -9.54
N TRP A 115 3.15 -5.78 -10.48
CA TRP A 115 3.05 -4.60 -11.32
C TRP A 115 2.13 -4.86 -12.51
N THR A 116 1.10 -4.04 -12.67
CA THR A 116 0.16 -4.08 -13.78
C THR A 116 0.28 -2.79 -14.59
N ARG A 117 0.57 -2.93 -15.87
CA ARG A 117 0.71 -1.80 -16.78
C ARG A 117 -0.64 -1.26 -17.19
N TYR A 118 -0.74 0.07 -17.30
CA TYR A 118 -1.96 0.72 -17.72
C TYR A 118 -2.16 0.66 -19.24
N GLY A 119 -1.08 0.57 -20.02
CA GLY A 119 -1.12 0.58 -21.48
C GLY A 119 0.16 0.04 -22.10
N VAL A 120 0.25 0.13 -23.40
CA VAL A 120 1.46 -0.26 -24.16
C VAL A 120 2.59 0.73 -23.83
N GLY A 121 3.62 0.23 -23.12
CA GLY A 121 4.81 1.03 -22.78
C GLY A 121 4.71 1.92 -21.56
N ASP A 122 3.65 1.79 -20.73
CA ASP A 122 3.44 2.54 -19.48
C ASP A 122 3.39 4.07 -19.63
N LYS A 123 3.45 4.58 -20.86
CA LYS A 123 3.47 6.00 -21.16
C LYS A 123 2.05 6.56 -21.10
N ALA A 124 1.80 7.44 -20.12
CA ALA A 124 0.51 8.09 -19.92
C ALA A 124 0.38 9.36 -20.76
N HIS A 125 1.45 10.15 -20.85
CA HIS A 125 1.44 11.42 -21.54
C HIS A 125 2.83 11.79 -22.07
N GLU A 126 2.86 12.53 -23.18
CA GLU A 126 4.07 13.15 -23.72
C GLU A 126 3.81 14.62 -24.02
N ASP A 127 4.59 15.47 -23.41
CA ASP A 127 4.61 16.89 -23.77
C ASP A 127 5.55 17.10 -24.98
N LEU A 128 4.96 17.45 -26.10
CA LEU A 128 5.69 17.66 -27.35
C LEU A 128 6.61 18.88 -27.32
N TYR A 129 6.34 19.85 -26.43
CA TYR A 129 7.14 21.08 -26.34
C TYR A 129 8.40 20.88 -25.51
N THR A 130 8.24 20.23 -24.37
CA THR A 130 9.38 19.97 -23.45
C THR A 130 10.06 18.65 -23.73
N GLY A 131 9.37 17.72 -24.43
CA GLY A 131 9.80 16.36 -24.63
C GLY A 131 9.69 15.50 -23.37
N SER A 132 9.08 16.03 -22.30
CA SER A 132 8.86 15.25 -21.09
C SER A 132 7.82 14.16 -21.32
N SER A 133 8.08 13.00 -20.73
CA SER A 133 7.17 11.85 -20.82
C SER A 133 6.74 11.45 -19.41
N SER A 134 5.43 11.36 -19.20
CA SER A 134 4.86 10.85 -17.96
C SER A 134 4.45 9.40 -18.12
N TYR A 135 4.69 8.63 -17.08
CA TYR A 135 4.39 7.20 -17.03
C TYR A 135 3.51 6.93 -15.82
N SER A 136 2.62 5.95 -15.93
CA SER A 136 1.85 5.48 -14.78
C SER A 136 1.60 3.98 -14.89
N GLY A 137 1.37 3.37 -13.75
CA GLY A 137 1.01 1.97 -13.64
C GLY A 137 0.46 1.65 -12.28
N PHE A 138 -0.02 0.44 -12.11
CA PHE A 138 -0.67 -0.01 -10.88
C PHE A 138 0.13 -1.10 -10.20
N TRP A 139 0.26 -0.97 -8.90
CA TRP A 139 0.70 -2.03 -8.03
C TRP A 139 -0.51 -2.73 -7.42
N GLU A 140 -0.68 -4.00 -7.73
CA GLU A 140 -1.64 -4.86 -7.05
C GLU A 140 -0.93 -5.63 -5.95
N GLY A 141 -1.41 -5.45 -4.72
CA GLY A 141 -0.87 -6.14 -3.56
C GLY A 141 -1.96 -6.80 -2.74
N SER A 142 -1.58 -7.80 -1.98
CA SER A 142 -2.47 -8.42 -1.02
C SER A 142 -1.76 -8.77 0.28
N HIS A 143 -2.55 -8.86 1.35
CA HIS A 143 -2.14 -9.33 2.66
C HIS A 143 -3.10 -10.40 3.14
N THR A 144 -2.58 -11.39 3.81
CA THR A 144 -3.39 -12.36 4.54
C THR A 144 -3.25 -12.09 6.03
N LEU A 145 -4.37 -11.88 6.70
CA LEU A 145 -4.48 -11.75 8.13
C LEU A 145 -4.88 -13.10 8.69
N PHE A 146 -4.03 -13.73 9.47
CA PHE A 146 -4.35 -14.99 10.16
C PHE A 146 -4.87 -14.66 11.54
N CYS A 147 -6.17 -14.85 11.76
CA CYS A 147 -6.79 -14.73 13.05
C CYS A 147 -6.64 -16.04 13.80
N LEU A 148 -5.80 -16.05 14.82
CA LEU A 148 -5.41 -17.24 15.60
C LEU A 148 -6.06 -17.20 16.97
N ALA A 149 -6.59 -18.34 17.44
CA ALA A 149 -7.07 -18.52 18.81
C ALA A 149 -7.00 -19.99 19.23
N GLN A 150 -7.15 -20.25 20.53
CA GLN A 150 -7.17 -21.61 21.05
C GLN A 150 -8.44 -22.37 20.64
N HIS A 151 -9.54 -21.65 20.46
CA HIS A 151 -10.84 -22.21 20.07
C HIS A 151 -11.26 -21.71 18.70
N GLY A 152 -11.80 -22.62 17.87
CA GLY A 152 -12.25 -22.25 16.52
C GLY A 152 -13.30 -21.14 16.50
N ALA A 153 -14.22 -21.15 17.46
CA ALA A 153 -15.25 -20.10 17.59
C ALA A 153 -14.64 -18.72 17.90
N GLU A 154 -13.61 -18.68 18.74
CA GLU A 154 -12.91 -17.43 19.07
C GLU A 154 -12.12 -16.90 17.86
N ALA A 155 -11.47 -17.77 17.09
CA ALA A 155 -10.79 -17.40 15.85
C ALA A 155 -11.77 -16.85 14.82
N GLU A 156 -12.98 -17.43 14.70
CA GLU A 156 -14.05 -16.93 13.84
C GLU A 156 -14.56 -15.56 14.30
N PHE A 157 -14.82 -15.36 15.59
CA PHE A 157 -15.26 -14.07 16.11
C PHE A 157 -14.22 -12.98 15.85
N LEU A 158 -12.96 -13.28 16.09
CA LEU A 158 -11.86 -12.37 15.80
C LEU A 158 -11.80 -12.01 14.31
N ALA A 159 -11.95 -13.03 13.45
CA ALA A 159 -11.96 -12.82 12.01
C ALA A 159 -13.17 -12.00 11.54
N MET A 160 -14.37 -12.31 12.04
CA MET A 160 -15.57 -11.57 11.67
C MET A 160 -15.48 -10.11 12.08
N GLU A 161 -14.98 -9.80 13.27
CA GLU A 161 -14.83 -8.42 13.74
C GLU A 161 -13.79 -7.68 12.91
N ALA A 162 -12.65 -8.29 12.63
CA ALA A 162 -11.62 -7.70 11.76
C ALA A 162 -12.15 -7.44 10.34
N VAL A 163 -12.90 -8.36 9.76
CA VAL A 163 -13.53 -8.21 8.44
C VAL A 163 -14.53 -7.08 8.44
N LYS A 164 -15.44 -7.03 9.44
CA LYS A 164 -16.44 -5.99 9.57
C LYS A 164 -15.78 -4.61 9.64
N PHE A 165 -14.76 -4.47 10.48
CA PHE A 165 -13.98 -3.24 10.60
C PHE A 165 -13.36 -2.83 9.26
N LEU A 166 -12.66 -3.75 8.58
CA LEU A 166 -12.00 -3.46 7.31
C LEU A 166 -12.99 -3.10 6.19
N ILE A 167 -14.17 -3.71 6.17
CA ILE A 167 -15.23 -3.37 5.20
C ILE A 167 -15.81 -1.99 5.49
N LEU A 168 -16.16 -1.69 6.73
CA LEU A 168 -16.75 -0.41 7.13
C LEU A 168 -15.78 0.76 6.84
N PHE A 169 -14.51 0.59 7.13
CA PHE A 169 -13.49 1.63 6.94
C PHE A 169 -12.80 1.59 5.57
N SER A 170 -13.15 0.64 4.71
CA SER A 170 -12.58 0.51 3.36
C SER A 170 -12.59 1.82 2.55
N PRO A 171 -13.69 2.62 2.49
CA PRO A 171 -13.67 3.88 1.75
C PRO A 171 -12.67 4.88 2.33
N MET A 172 -12.62 4.99 3.67
CA MET A 172 -11.71 5.91 4.34
C MET A 172 -10.24 5.50 4.12
N ILE A 173 -9.92 4.21 4.25
CA ILE A 173 -8.57 3.68 4.01
C ILE A 173 -8.15 3.96 2.57
N ARG A 174 -9.04 3.69 1.61
CA ARG A 174 -8.79 3.96 0.19
C ARG A 174 -8.47 5.43 -0.05
N ASP A 175 -9.31 6.33 0.44
CA ASP A 175 -9.21 7.76 0.14
C ASP A 175 -8.02 8.40 0.87
N GLN A 176 -7.77 8.04 2.13
CA GLN A 176 -6.64 8.59 2.90
C GLN A 176 -5.28 8.09 2.40
N MET A 177 -5.23 6.86 1.90
CA MET A 177 -4.00 6.25 1.40
C MET A 177 -3.82 6.42 -0.10
N ASN A 178 -4.71 7.17 -0.76
CA ASN A 178 -4.71 7.39 -2.20
C ASN A 178 -4.63 6.06 -2.99
N LEU A 179 -5.41 5.07 -2.56
CA LEU A 179 -5.51 3.79 -3.22
C LEU A 179 -6.59 3.82 -4.29
N HIS A 180 -6.33 3.22 -5.43
CA HIS A 180 -7.34 3.03 -6.45
C HIS A 180 -8.44 2.06 -5.97
N ARG A 181 -8.03 1.00 -5.27
CA ARG A 181 -8.94 0.01 -4.66
C ARG A 181 -8.40 -0.46 -3.31
N PHE A 182 -9.32 -0.77 -2.42
CA PHE A 182 -9.07 -1.49 -1.17
C PHE A 182 -10.32 -2.29 -0.81
N TYR A 183 -10.17 -3.59 -0.59
CA TYR A 183 -11.29 -4.46 -0.23
C TYR A 183 -10.84 -5.76 0.41
N VAL A 184 -11.73 -6.38 1.17
CA VAL A 184 -11.57 -7.75 1.65
C VAL A 184 -11.92 -8.70 0.52
N ALA A 185 -10.94 -9.45 0.02
CA ALA A 185 -11.11 -10.33 -1.12
C ALA A 185 -11.76 -11.67 -0.73
N GLY A 186 -11.57 -12.12 0.50
CA GLY A 186 -12.14 -13.36 0.97
C GLY A 186 -11.79 -13.67 2.41
N VAL A 187 -12.57 -14.56 2.99
CA VAL A 187 -12.36 -15.16 4.32
C VAL A 187 -12.31 -16.66 4.14
N GLY A 188 -11.23 -17.29 4.58
CA GLY A 188 -11.10 -18.75 4.53
C GLY A 188 -11.84 -19.44 5.66
N GLY A 189 -11.96 -20.74 5.56
CA GLY A 189 -12.52 -21.57 6.64
C GLY A 189 -11.58 -21.68 7.83
N VAL A 190 -12.13 -22.11 8.97
CA VAL A 190 -11.35 -22.45 10.15
C VAL A 190 -10.44 -23.63 9.84
N GLY A 191 -9.15 -23.44 10.05
CA GLY A 191 -8.14 -24.49 9.92
C GLY A 191 -7.44 -24.75 11.25
N GLU A 192 -7.10 -26.00 11.53
CA GLU A 192 -6.28 -26.35 12.66
C GLU A 192 -4.81 -26.11 12.35
N VAL A 193 -4.10 -25.43 13.24
CA VAL A 193 -2.65 -25.15 13.12
C VAL A 193 -1.90 -26.02 14.10
N GLN A 194 -1.30 -27.09 13.60
CA GLN A 194 -0.63 -28.10 14.44
C GLN A 194 0.84 -27.79 14.73
N GLU A 195 1.51 -27.03 13.86
CA GLU A 195 2.98 -26.96 13.88
C GLU A 195 3.55 -25.95 14.88
N VAL A 196 2.80 -24.91 15.26
CA VAL A 196 3.35 -23.79 16.04
C VAL A 196 2.51 -23.45 17.27
N ILE A 197 1.21 -23.56 17.18
CA ILE A 197 0.25 -23.31 18.25
C ILE A 197 -0.81 -24.40 18.13
N GLN A 198 -1.06 -25.11 19.20
CA GLN A 198 -2.25 -25.97 19.25
C GLN A 198 -3.49 -25.05 19.27
N GLY A 199 -4.00 -24.73 18.11
CA GLY A 199 -5.07 -23.77 17.95
C GLY A 199 -5.65 -23.73 16.54
N TYR A 200 -6.54 -22.79 16.33
CA TYR A 200 -7.27 -22.61 15.09
C TYR A 200 -6.90 -21.27 14.42
N ALA A 201 -6.93 -21.28 13.10
CA ALA A 201 -6.68 -20.08 12.30
C ALA A 201 -7.81 -19.84 11.29
N VAL A 202 -8.19 -18.58 11.13
CA VAL A 202 -9.06 -18.12 10.06
C VAL A 202 -8.29 -17.10 9.23
N PRO A 203 -8.00 -17.39 7.95
CA PRO A 203 -7.30 -16.44 7.08
C PRO A 203 -8.30 -15.45 6.45
N ILE A 204 -7.95 -14.16 6.47
CA ILE A 204 -8.66 -13.09 5.79
C ILE A 204 -7.72 -12.52 4.74
N THR A 205 -8.15 -12.46 3.49
CA THR A 205 -7.36 -11.87 2.42
C THR A 205 -7.85 -10.47 2.10
N VAL A 206 -6.95 -9.50 2.19
CA VAL A 206 -7.18 -8.10 1.85
C VAL A 206 -6.38 -7.77 0.59
N THR A 207 -7.01 -7.12 -0.36
CA THR A 207 -6.39 -6.73 -1.64
C THR A 207 -6.48 -5.22 -1.82
N TYR A 208 -5.44 -4.65 -2.41
CA TYR A 208 -5.39 -3.22 -2.72
C TYR A 208 -4.65 -2.97 -4.03
N VAL A 209 -4.98 -1.84 -4.65
CA VAL A 209 -4.35 -1.35 -5.86
C VAL A 209 -3.89 0.07 -5.62
N ALA A 210 -2.60 0.31 -5.81
CA ALA A 210 -1.99 1.63 -5.68
C ALA A 210 -1.47 2.09 -7.05
N GLU A 211 -1.71 3.36 -7.39
CA GLU A 211 -1.14 3.97 -8.57
C GLU A 211 0.27 4.51 -8.26
N GLU A 212 1.19 4.29 -9.18
CA GLU A 212 2.51 4.92 -9.17
C GLU A 212 2.71 5.64 -10.50
N SER A 213 3.06 6.92 -10.41
CA SER A 213 3.32 7.75 -11.57
C SER A 213 4.68 8.45 -11.45
N TRP A 214 5.37 8.58 -12.58
CA TRP A 214 6.65 9.29 -12.66
C TRP A 214 6.78 10.01 -13.98
N SER A 215 7.65 11.01 -14.05
CA SER A 215 7.97 11.70 -15.27
C SER A 215 9.46 11.66 -15.57
N ILE A 216 9.81 11.57 -16.84
CA ILE A 216 11.18 11.60 -17.33
C ILE A 216 11.32 12.85 -18.20
N GLN A 217 12.23 13.71 -17.80
CA GLN A 217 12.60 14.89 -18.60
C GLN A 217 13.84 14.55 -19.42
N PRO A 218 13.79 14.68 -20.75
CA PRO A 218 14.98 14.47 -21.57
C PRO A 218 16.00 15.57 -21.26
N TYR A 219 17.25 15.20 -21.29
CA TYR A 219 18.33 16.14 -21.00
C TYR A 219 18.49 17.20 -22.09
N VAL A 220 18.18 16.84 -23.35
CA VAL A 220 18.22 17.75 -24.51
C VAL A 220 16.78 18.11 -24.88
N PRO A 221 16.43 19.40 -24.94
CA PRO A 221 15.11 19.79 -25.39
C PRO A 221 14.87 19.29 -26.81
N ARG A 222 13.69 18.70 -27.04
CA ARG A 222 13.28 18.32 -28.41
C ARG A 222 13.31 19.52 -29.33
N LEU A 223 13.57 19.25 -30.60
CA LEU A 223 13.50 20.25 -31.65
C LEU A 223 12.15 20.94 -31.62
N LYS A 224 12.10 22.19 -31.15
CA LYS A 224 10.82 22.89 -30.89
C LYS A 224 10.09 23.31 -32.16
N ARG A 225 10.84 23.47 -33.27
CA ARG A 225 10.26 23.98 -34.52
C ARG A 225 11.12 23.60 -35.71
N ILE A 226 10.54 22.99 -36.73
CA ILE A 226 11.12 22.88 -38.05
C ILE A 226 10.48 23.97 -38.88
N VAL A 227 11.27 24.97 -39.26
CA VAL A 227 10.80 26.07 -40.14
C VAL A 227 11.26 25.72 -41.56
N PHE A 228 10.32 25.29 -42.39
CA PHE A 228 10.56 25.17 -43.81
C PHE A 228 10.35 26.55 -44.45
N LYS A 229 11.37 27.11 -45.05
CA LYS A 229 11.18 28.28 -45.91
C LYS A 229 10.64 27.79 -47.25
N ALA A 230 9.49 28.24 -47.63
CA ALA A 230 8.85 27.86 -48.91
C ALA A 230 9.76 28.21 -50.14
N SER A 231 10.68 29.15 -49.99
CA SER A 231 11.71 29.45 -50.99
C SER A 231 12.64 28.28 -51.32
N ASP A 232 12.87 27.39 -50.36
CA ASP A 232 13.83 26.31 -50.56
C ASP A 232 13.19 25.11 -51.33
N LEU A 233 11.86 25.10 -51.42
CA LEU A 233 11.10 24.09 -52.18
C LEU A 233 10.86 24.50 -53.65
N LEU A 234 11.10 25.73 -54.03
CA LEU A 234 10.83 26.26 -55.34
C LEU A 234 12.12 26.51 -56.21
N SER A 235 13.27 26.21 -55.62
CA SER A 235 14.59 26.38 -56.28
C SER A 235 15.21 25.07 -56.76
N GLY A 236 14.42 23.99 -56.89
CA GLY A 236 14.87 22.72 -57.49
C GLY A 236 14.38 22.52 -58.91
#